data_eef73a18b089684de85a238e819fd041
#
_entry.id   eef73a18b089684de85a238e819fd041
#
_cell.length_a   1.000
_cell.length_b   1.000
_cell.length_c   1.000
_cell.angle_alpha   90.00
_cell.angle_beta   90.00
_cell.angle_gamma   90.00
#
_symmetry.space_group_name_H-M   'P 1'
#
loop_
_entity.id
_entity.type
_entity.pdbx_description
1 polymer ?
#
loop_
_entity_poly.entity_id
_entity_poly.type
_entity_poly.pdbx_seq_one_letter_code
_entity_poly.pdbx_strand_id
1 'polypeptide(L)'
;MAYTGGDCIEVTCNHPVLGAFRFDPKGSEDTEVDMGGYVNNDDDASVTVAGQMIVTKNRKRWSVPVPPVGWDKDPDTLRALQQIQNSNVDSTWTFSFIDGRVYKGTGTIVGDLKGNVNAATVNSFKVAGGGVLEPIA
;
A
#
# COMPACT_ATOMS: atom_id res chain seq x y z
N MET A 1 23.00 -13.49 11.10
CA MET A 1 21.95 -12.86 10.27
C MET A 1 21.61 -11.50 10.86
N ALA A 2 21.55 -10.47 10.02
CA ALA A 2 21.17 -9.14 10.47
C ALA A 2 19.74 -8.82 10.03
N TYR A 3 18.98 -8.20 10.92
CA TYR A 3 17.66 -7.67 10.61
C TYR A 3 17.79 -6.18 10.39
N THR A 4 17.44 -5.73 9.19
CA THR A 4 17.52 -4.32 8.83
C THR A 4 16.12 -3.75 8.67
N GLY A 5 15.79 -2.76 9.48
CA GLY A 5 14.59 -1.97 9.31
C GLY A 5 14.87 -0.82 8.35
N GLY A 6 13.82 -0.15 7.93
CA GLY A 6 14.02 1.01 7.08
C GLY A 6 12.73 1.67 6.64
N ASP A 7 12.88 2.91 6.24
CA ASP A 7 11.78 3.73 5.80
C ASP A 7 11.36 3.36 4.37
N CYS A 8 10.11 3.65 4.05
CA CYS A 8 9.67 3.68 2.67
C CYS A 8 10.28 4.91 2.00
N ILE A 9 11.13 4.71 1.00
CA ILE A 9 11.86 5.80 0.37
C ILE A 9 11.21 6.32 -0.90
N GLU A 10 10.37 5.51 -1.54
CA GLU A 10 9.74 5.91 -2.79
C GLU A 10 8.44 5.13 -3.01
N VAL A 11 7.42 5.84 -3.45
CA VAL A 11 6.16 5.24 -3.90
C VAL A 11 5.93 5.68 -5.34
N THR A 12 5.77 4.73 -6.25
CA THR A 12 5.44 5.02 -7.64
C THR A 12 4.07 4.47 -7.99
N CYS A 13 3.35 5.21 -8.81
CA CYS A 13 2.05 4.81 -9.33
C CYS A 13 2.08 4.90 -10.84
N ASN A 14 1.76 3.81 -11.51
CA ASN A 14 1.63 3.78 -12.95
C ASN A 14 0.16 3.57 -13.32
N HIS A 15 -0.52 4.65 -13.67
CA HIS A 15 -1.92 4.62 -14.04
C HIS A 15 -2.06 4.43 -15.55
N PRO A 16 -2.91 3.52 -16.04
CA PRO A 16 -3.02 3.24 -17.48
C PRO A 16 -3.45 4.44 -18.32
N VAL A 17 -4.19 5.37 -17.74
CA VAL A 17 -4.73 6.54 -18.44
C VAL A 17 -4.03 7.84 -18.05
N LEU A 18 -3.80 8.03 -16.74
CA LEU A 18 -3.24 9.28 -16.21
C LEU A 18 -1.72 9.36 -16.32
N GLY A 19 -1.03 8.24 -16.47
CA GLY A 19 0.41 8.17 -16.60
C GLY A 19 1.12 7.74 -15.32
N ALA A 20 2.43 7.98 -15.27
CA ALA A 20 3.27 7.58 -14.15
C ALA A 20 3.46 8.73 -13.17
N PHE A 21 3.41 8.41 -11.88
CA PHE A 21 3.61 9.37 -10.78
C PHE A 21 4.62 8.81 -9.80
N ARG A 22 5.34 9.72 -9.16
CA ARG A 22 6.30 9.38 -8.10
C ARG A 22 6.03 10.25 -6.89
N PHE A 23 6.05 9.64 -5.72
CA PHE A 23 5.83 10.32 -4.46
C PHE A 23 7.01 10.05 -3.51
N ASP A 24 7.41 11.07 -2.76
CA ASP A 24 8.54 10.98 -1.83
C ASP A 24 8.01 10.97 -0.39
N PRO A 25 7.99 9.80 0.29
CA PRO A 25 7.51 9.72 1.66
C PRO A 25 8.42 10.45 2.65
N LYS A 26 7.80 10.93 3.73
CA LYS A 26 8.53 11.52 4.85
C LYS A 26 9.31 10.44 5.58
N GLY A 27 10.55 10.77 6.00
CA GLY A 27 11.40 9.84 6.74
C GLY A 27 10.94 9.61 8.17
N SER A 28 11.42 8.52 8.76
CA SER A 28 11.18 8.13 10.15
C SER A 28 9.73 7.82 10.48
N GLU A 29 8.97 7.38 9.49
CA GLU A 29 7.57 6.98 9.67
C GLU A 29 7.44 5.46 9.50
N ASP A 30 6.58 4.86 10.34
CA ASP A 30 6.32 3.43 10.27
C ASP A 30 5.47 3.08 9.05
N THR A 31 5.81 1.97 8.39
CA THR A 31 5.01 1.45 7.29
C THR A 31 4.75 -0.03 7.52
N GLU A 32 3.51 -0.38 7.84
CA GLU A 32 3.10 -1.77 8.02
C GLU A 32 2.50 -2.30 6.72
N VAL A 33 3.20 -3.23 6.09
CA VAL A 33 2.78 -3.80 4.82
C VAL A 33 1.89 -5.01 5.07
N ASP A 34 0.70 -4.99 4.53
CA ASP A 34 -0.21 -6.14 4.52
C ASP A 34 -0.18 -6.76 3.12
N MET A 35 0.38 -7.95 3.03
CA MET A 35 0.56 -8.63 1.75
C MET A 35 -0.74 -9.10 1.11
N GLY A 36 -1.81 -9.23 1.88
CA GLY A 36 -3.09 -9.72 1.37
C GLY A 36 -3.11 -11.23 1.15
N GLY A 37 -3.97 -11.67 0.24
CA GLY A 37 -4.17 -13.08 -0.06
C GLY A 37 -5.28 -13.70 0.76
N TYR A 38 -4.96 -14.69 1.59
CA TYR A 38 -5.94 -15.39 2.41
C TYR A 38 -5.61 -15.27 3.89
N VAL A 39 -6.65 -15.18 4.70
CA VAL A 39 -6.56 -15.29 6.15
C VAL A 39 -7.30 -16.55 6.58
N ASN A 40 -6.65 -17.39 7.37
CA ASN A 40 -7.30 -18.54 7.97
C ASN A 40 -8.15 -18.06 9.15
N ASN A 41 -9.43 -18.38 9.11
CA ASN A 41 -10.35 -17.96 10.16
C ASN A 41 -10.26 -18.93 11.33
N ASP A 42 -9.66 -18.46 12.43
CA ASP A 42 -9.46 -19.26 13.62
C ASP A 42 -10.74 -19.40 14.46
N ASP A 43 -11.63 -18.43 14.38
CA ASP A 43 -12.87 -18.45 15.17
C ASP A 43 -13.79 -19.60 14.78
N ASP A 44 -13.79 -19.98 13.50
CA ASP A 44 -14.59 -21.09 12.99
C ASP A 44 -13.78 -22.36 12.83
N ALA A 45 -12.55 -22.41 13.32
CA ALA A 45 -11.72 -23.58 13.23
C ALA A 45 -12.25 -24.71 14.11
N SER A 46 -12.24 -25.92 13.60
CA SER A 46 -12.69 -27.10 14.33
C SER A 46 -11.88 -28.32 13.91
N VAL A 47 -12.19 -29.47 14.52
CA VAL A 47 -11.50 -30.73 14.24
C VAL A 47 -12.52 -31.76 13.81
N THR A 48 -12.21 -32.52 12.75
CA THR A 48 -13.04 -33.66 12.33
C THR A 48 -12.89 -34.82 13.32
N VAL A 49 -13.81 -35.78 13.25
CA VAL A 49 -13.76 -36.97 14.08
C VAL A 49 -12.44 -37.74 13.88
N ALA A 50 -11.89 -37.69 12.69
CA ALA A 50 -10.60 -38.33 12.37
C ALA A 50 -9.37 -37.50 12.81
N GLY A 51 -9.56 -36.36 13.45
CA GLY A 51 -8.48 -35.49 13.94
C GLY A 51 -7.94 -34.48 12.95
N GLN A 52 -8.56 -34.30 11.82
CA GLN A 52 -8.15 -33.30 10.82
C GLN A 52 -8.72 -31.93 11.17
N MET A 53 -7.90 -30.90 11.01
CA MET A 53 -8.31 -29.52 11.27
C MET A 53 -9.18 -28.98 10.12
N ILE A 54 -10.29 -28.35 10.48
CA ILE A 54 -11.17 -27.63 9.54
C ILE A 54 -10.92 -26.15 9.73
N VAL A 55 -10.46 -25.46 8.67
CA VAL A 55 -10.18 -24.03 8.68
C VAL A 55 -10.84 -23.40 7.47
N THR A 56 -11.56 -22.32 7.69
CA THR A 56 -12.13 -21.51 6.61
C THR A 56 -11.10 -20.47 6.19
N LYS A 57 -10.83 -20.38 4.88
CA LYS A 57 -9.93 -19.39 4.32
C LYS A 57 -10.73 -18.27 3.70
N ASN A 58 -10.52 -17.04 4.17
CA ASN A 58 -11.16 -15.85 3.64
C ASN A 58 -10.15 -15.01 2.86
N ARG A 59 -10.59 -14.44 1.75
CA ARG A 59 -9.75 -13.53 0.97
C ARG A 59 -9.57 -12.22 1.68
N LYS A 60 -8.36 -11.68 1.61
CA LYS A 60 -8.02 -10.41 2.20
C LYS A 60 -7.27 -9.55 1.18
N ARG A 61 -7.65 -8.26 1.08
CA ARG A 61 -6.94 -7.31 0.24
C ARG A 61 -5.55 -7.02 0.81
N TRP A 62 -4.60 -6.72 -0.08
CA TRP A 62 -3.35 -6.14 0.37
C TRP A 62 -3.56 -4.66 0.69
N SER A 63 -2.75 -4.12 1.59
CA SER A 63 -2.77 -2.70 1.90
C SER A 63 -1.41 -2.22 2.38
N VAL A 64 -1.08 -0.98 2.02
CA VAL A 64 0.12 -0.29 2.46
C VAL A 64 -0.29 1.10 2.92
N PRO A 65 -0.14 1.43 4.21
CA PRO A 65 -0.33 2.79 4.68
C PRO A 65 0.90 3.61 4.29
N VAL A 66 0.75 4.50 3.33
CA VAL A 66 1.84 5.35 2.86
C VAL A 66 2.05 6.49 3.86
N PRO A 67 3.29 6.72 4.33
CA PRO A 67 3.59 7.88 5.19
C PRO A 67 3.26 9.20 4.50
N PRO A 68 3.18 10.32 5.24
CA PRO A 68 3.00 11.62 4.59
C PRO A 68 4.05 11.86 3.52
N VAL A 69 3.62 12.29 2.35
CA VAL A 69 4.51 12.55 1.21
C VAL A 69 4.68 14.04 0.99
N GLY A 70 5.80 14.46 0.40
CA GLY A 70 6.04 15.85 0.06
C GLY A 70 5.00 16.38 -0.91
N TRP A 71 4.50 17.58 -0.66
CA TRP A 71 3.50 18.22 -1.48
C TRP A 71 4.17 19.22 -2.42
N ASP A 72 4.38 18.80 -3.67
CA ASP A 72 4.92 19.66 -4.69
C ASP A 72 3.81 20.56 -5.26
N LYS A 73 4.22 21.72 -5.71
CA LYS A 73 3.30 22.70 -6.30
C LYS A 73 3.04 22.40 -7.79
N ASP A 74 4.06 21.95 -8.51
CA ASP A 74 3.97 21.75 -9.95
C ASP A 74 4.77 20.50 -10.37
N PRO A 75 4.09 19.37 -10.64
CA PRO A 75 2.62 19.19 -10.54
C PRO A 75 2.14 19.10 -9.09
N ASP A 76 0.90 19.50 -8.87
CA ASP A 76 0.27 19.45 -7.54
C ASP A 76 0.07 17.99 -7.11
N THR A 77 0.81 17.58 -6.07
CA THR A 77 0.79 16.20 -5.56
C THR A 77 -0.59 15.77 -5.07
N LEU A 78 -1.27 16.63 -4.32
CA LEU A 78 -2.60 16.33 -3.80
C LEU A 78 -3.61 16.14 -4.92
N ARG A 79 -3.55 16.98 -5.95
CA ARG A 79 -4.43 16.85 -7.10
C ARG A 79 -4.17 15.57 -7.89
N ALA A 80 -2.91 15.21 -8.06
CA ALA A 80 -2.55 13.96 -8.73
C ALA A 80 -3.09 12.75 -7.98
N LEU A 81 -2.95 12.72 -6.65
CA LEU A 81 -3.50 11.66 -5.82
C LEU A 81 -5.02 11.62 -5.89
N GLN A 82 -5.68 12.77 -5.90
CA GLN A 82 -7.13 12.86 -6.02
C GLN A 82 -7.62 12.30 -7.36
N GLN A 83 -6.93 12.62 -8.44
CA GLN A 83 -7.27 12.08 -9.76
C GLN A 83 -7.13 10.56 -9.81
N ILE A 84 -6.10 10.01 -9.19
CA ILE A 84 -5.90 8.56 -9.10
C ILE A 84 -7.04 7.93 -8.29
N GLN A 85 -7.40 8.53 -7.16
CA GLN A 85 -8.47 8.03 -6.30
C GLN A 85 -9.84 8.04 -6.99
N ASN A 86 -10.11 9.07 -7.78
CA ASN A 86 -11.40 9.23 -8.47
C ASN A 86 -11.49 8.39 -9.75
N SER A 87 -10.40 7.78 -10.19
CA SER A 87 -10.41 6.95 -11.39
C SER A 87 -11.12 5.62 -11.12
N ASN A 88 -11.83 5.14 -12.13
CA ASN A 88 -12.47 3.83 -12.10
C ASN A 88 -11.51 2.69 -12.47
N VAL A 89 -10.29 3.01 -12.86
CA VAL A 89 -9.28 2.03 -13.28
C VAL A 89 -8.20 1.95 -12.21
N ASP A 90 -7.85 0.74 -11.80
CA ASP A 90 -6.79 0.52 -10.83
C ASP A 90 -5.42 0.81 -11.44
N SER A 91 -4.51 1.27 -10.59
CA SER A 91 -3.13 1.58 -10.95
C SER A 91 -2.19 0.52 -10.44
N THR A 92 -1.02 0.41 -11.06
CA THR A 92 0.07 -0.41 -10.54
C THR A 92 0.92 0.44 -9.60
N TRP A 93 1.06 -0.03 -8.36
CA TRP A 93 1.81 0.66 -7.31
C TRP A 93 3.09 -0.10 -7.00
N THR A 94 4.17 0.64 -6.79
CA THR A 94 5.46 0.08 -6.39
C THR A 94 5.95 0.83 -5.17
N PHE A 95 6.32 0.08 -4.13
CA PHE A 95 6.80 0.60 -2.86
C PHE A 95 8.24 0.15 -2.65
N SER A 96 9.16 1.12 -2.53
CA SER A 96 10.58 0.85 -2.32
C SER A 96 10.99 1.25 -0.92
N PHE A 97 11.76 0.40 -0.26
CA PHE A 97 12.24 0.61 1.11
C PHE A 97 13.76 0.73 1.14
N ILE A 98 14.27 1.42 2.15
CA ILE A 98 15.71 1.72 2.26
C ILE A 98 16.56 0.46 2.42
N ASP A 99 15.99 -0.63 2.93
CA ASP A 99 16.70 -1.90 3.07
C ASP A 99 16.80 -2.72 1.77
N GLY A 100 16.29 -2.19 0.67
CA GLY A 100 16.32 -2.82 -0.63
C GLY A 100 15.09 -3.61 -1.01
N ARG A 101 14.11 -3.73 -0.11
CA ARG A 101 12.84 -4.41 -0.44
C ARG A 101 12.01 -3.56 -1.38
N VAL A 102 11.39 -4.21 -2.36
CA VAL A 102 10.48 -3.55 -3.29
C VAL A 102 9.26 -4.44 -3.47
N TYR A 103 8.08 -3.88 -3.26
CA TYR A 103 6.81 -4.58 -3.44
C TYR A 103 5.97 -3.92 -4.52
N LYS A 104 5.23 -4.73 -5.26
CA LYS A 104 4.38 -4.28 -6.36
C LYS A 104 2.98 -4.86 -6.21
N GLY A 105 1.96 -4.05 -6.48
CA GLY A 105 0.58 -4.49 -6.47
C GLY A 105 -0.31 -3.60 -7.32
N THR A 106 -1.47 -4.11 -7.66
CA THR A 106 -2.48 -3.36 -8.43
C THR A 106 -3.62 -2.99 -7.49
N GLY A 107 -3.95 -1.72 -7.45
CA GLY A 107 -5.01 -1.22 -6.59
C GLY A 107 -5.22 0.27 -6.71
N THR A 108 -5.83 0.85 -5.70
CA THR A 108 -6.16 2.28 -5.68
C THR A 108 -6.02 2.83 -4.27
N ILE A 109 -6.13 4.15 -4.16
CA ILE A 109 -6.10 4.85 -2.88
C ILE A 109 -7.46 4.68 -2.20
N VAL A 110 -7.45 4.35 -0.92
CA VAL A 110 -8.66 4.22 -0.10
C VAL A 110 -8.58 5.20 1.07
N GLY A 111 -9.75 5.66 1.52
CA GLY A 111 -9.84 6.63 2.60
C GLY A 111 -9.77 8.07 2.13
N ASP A 112 -9.59 8.99 3.07
CA ASP A 112 -9.57 10.42 2.79
C ASP A 112 -8.16 10.91 2.45
N LEU A 113 -8.09 11.78 1.46
CA LEU A 113 -6.86 12.51 1.13
C LEU A 113 -6.95 13.93 1.70
N LYS A 114 -5.93 14.32 2.45
CA LYS A 114 -5.83 15.64 3.04
C LYS A 114 -4.41 16.18 2.91
N GLY A 115 -4.28 17.46 2.67
CA GLY A 115 -2.99 18.13 2.59
C GLY A 115 -2.81 19.13 3.72
N ASN A 116 -1.57 19.30 4.16
CA ASN A 116 -1.19 20.29 5.16
C ASN A 116 -0.28 21.32 4.48
N VAL A 117 -0.80 22.54 4.29
CA VAL A 117 -0.09 23.60 3.59
C VAL A 117 1.14 24.06 4.37
N ASN A 118 1.01 24.21 5.69
CA ASN A 118 2.12 24.69 6.52
C ASN A 118 3.30 23.70 6.56
N ALA A 119 3.02 22.41 6.58
CA ALA A 119 4.04 21.37 6.55
C ALA A 119 4.48 21.02 5.13
N ALA A 120 3.78 21.49 4.11
CA ALA A 120 4.00 21.16 2.71
C ALA A 120 3.99 19.64 2.47
N THR A 121 3.07 18.94 3.11
CA THR A 121 2.92 17.49 2.99
C THR A 121 1.47 17.11 2.74
N VAL A 122 1.27 16.01 2.01
CA VAL A 122 -0.01 15.32 1.96
C VAL A 122 -0.03 14.34 3.13
N ASN A 123 -1.10 14.33 3.91
CA ASN A 123 -1.21 13.43 5.06
C ASN A 123 -1.16 11.98 4.61
N SER A 124 -0.83 11.09 5.54
CA SER A 124 -0.75 9.66 5.25
C SER A 124 -2.04 9.17 4.62
N PHE A 125 -1.91 8.31 3.64
CA PHE A 125 -3.03 7.69 2.95
C PHE A 125 -2.76 6.19 2.79
N LYS A 126 -3.80 5.43 2.50
CA LYS A 126 -3.68 3.99 2.32
C LYS A 126 -3.90 3.62 0.87
N VAL A 127 -3.07 2.73 0.37
CA VAL A 127 -3.25 2.09 -0.93
C VAL A 127 -3.62 0.64 -0.69
N ALA A 128 -4.65 0.16 -1.35
CA ALA A 128 -5.14 -1.20 -1.19
C ALA A 128 -5.60 -1.78 -2.54
N GLY A 129 -5.56 -3.08 -2.64
CA GLY A 129 -6.01 -3.75 -3.85
C GLY A 129 -6.26 -5.23 -3.63
N GLY A 130 -6.81 -5.87 -4.66
CA GLY A 130 -7.07 -7.30 -4.65
C GLY A 130 -5.80 -8.11 -4.89
N GLY A 131 -5.86 -9.40 -4.57
CA GLY A 131 -4.73 -10.29 -4.75
C GLY A 131 -3.67 -10.14 -3.67
N VAL A 132 -2.43 -10.30 -4.05
CA VAL A 132 -1.28 -10.32 -3.16
C VAL A 132 -0.23 -9.34 -3.66
N LEU A 133 0.45 -8.64 -2.75
CA LEU A 133 1.64 -7.88 -3.10
C LEU A 133 2.76 -8.83 -3.51
N GLU A 134 3.45 -8.48 -4.58
CA GLU A 134 4.56 -9.27 -5.09
C GLU A 134 5.89 -8.60 -4.76
N PRO A 135 6.81 -9.29 -4.06
CA PRO A 135 8.16 -8.78 -3.90
C PRO A 135 8.91 -8.89 -5.22
N ILE A 136 9.52 -7.79 -5.66
CA ILE A 136 10.30 -7.75 -6.91
C ILE A 136 11.79 -7.50 -6.65
N ALA A 137 12.13 -7.22 -5.41
CA ALA A 137 13.52 -7.12 -4.99
C ALA A 137 13.66 -7.33 -3.49
#